data_b40064e43bdfdb0dda87dcaf4de73253
#
_entry.id   b40064e43bdfdb0dda87dcaf4de73253
#
_cell.length_a   1.000
_cell.length_b   1.000
_cell.length_c   1.000
_cell.angle_alpha   90.00
_cell.angle_beta   90.00
_cell.angle_gamma   90.00
#
_symmetry.space_group_name_H-M   'P 1'
#
loop_
_entity.id
_entity.type
_entity.pdbx_description
1 polymer ?
#
loop_
_entity_poly.entity_id
_entity_poly.type
_entity_poly.pdbx_seq_one_letter_code
_entity_poly.pdbx_strand_id
1 'polypeptide(L)'
;MKVVSKAAIFVALLMGAAAPSAGQSAKCNAECLERIAREYRAAYRAHDTKLAPFASSVRYTENNVEMPFPDGTWDTVTAEPGPPLVLSDPTTGNISIFTSVMQDEIPGFLAVRLHVNAEGKIDEVEHILSTRRSLSSPPTPIGNIQEYRHDPVINETPSAADRASREQLAAHANGYFDTLQLNDGEIRGTCFHDSATRIENGLLFKDIKRGFERGGYRFNNRVRREIIMVDEKRQVAVGRGFIDHKGVLNEYMLTDGTEARSIFQEPQSWGLLEAFKVKDGCIAAVVATFYQAPYYQRSPWTKGPDR
;
A
#
# COMPACT_ATOMS: atom_id res chain seq x y z
N MET A 1 -56.49 -23.93 -73.92
CA MET A 1 -55.80 -24.71 -72.87
C MET A 1 -54.56 -23.91 -72.42
N LYS A 2 -54.59 -23.31 -71.25
CA LYS A 2 -53.43 -22.57 -70.68
C LYS A 2 -52.78 -23.43 -69.65
N VAL A 3 -51.51 -23.79 -69.84
CA VAL A 3 -50.69 -24.51 -68.86
C VAL A 3 -50.05 -23.47 -67.95
N VAL A 4 -50.34 -23.55 -66.67
CA VAL A 4 -49.72 -22.72 -65.60
C VAL A 4 -48.58 -23.54 -65.00
N SER A 5 -47.37 -23.05 -65.20
CA SER A 5 -46.16 -23.63 -64.57
C SER A 5 -45.99 -23.05 -63.17
N LYS A 6 -45.91 -23.90 -62.17
CA LYS A 6 -45.58 -23.53 -60.78
C LYS A 6 -44.06 -23.56 -60.59
N ALA A 7 -43.46 -22.44 -60.36
CA ALA A 7 -42.08 -22.31 -59.92
C ALA A 7 -42.00 -22.50 -58.39
N ALA A 8 -41.21 -23.49 -57.93
CA ALA A 8 -40.91 -23.67 -56.52
C ALA A 8 -39.66 -22.84 -56.12
N ILE A 9 -39.85 -21.95 -55.18
CA ILE A 9 -38.78 -21.14 -54.60
C ILE A 9 -38.15 -21.95 -53.46
N PHE A 10 -36.91 -22.37 -53.62
CA PHE A 10 -36.12 -22.95 -52.53
C PHE A 10 -35.48 -21.80 -51.73
N VAL A 11 -35.89 -21.60 -50.46
CA VAL A 11 -35.24 -20.72 -49.52
C VAL A 11 -34.15 -21.52 -48.80
N ALA A 12 -32.87 -21.25 -49.12
CA ALA A 12 -31.73 -21.79 -48.41
C ALA A 12 -31.56 -21.01 -47.09
N LEU A 13 -31.80 -21.67 -45.96
CA LEU A 13 -31.44 -21.18 -44.64
C LEU A 13 -29.92 -21.28 -44.48
N LEU A 14 -29.20 -20.14 -44.53
CA LEU A 14 -27.82 -20.03 -44.10
C LEU A 14 -27.78 -20.02 -42.57
N MET A 15 -27.44 -21.14 -41.94
CA MET A 15 -27.05 -21.20 -40.53
C MET A 15 -25.67 -20.57 -40.42
N GLY A 16 -25.62 -19.32 -40.00
CA GLY A 16 -24.39 -18.64 -39.59
C GLY A 16 -23.90 -19.26 -38.27
N ALA A 17 -22.79 -20.01 -38.32
CA ALA A 17 -22.09 -20.40 -37.12
C ALA A 17 -21.49 -19.14 -36.47
N ALA A 18 -22.03 -18.75 -35.32
CA ALA A 18 -21.43 -17.70 -34.48
C ALA A 18 -20.05 -18.19 -34.02
N ALA A 19 -18.99 -17.52 -34.47
CA ALA A 19 -17.66 -17.72 -33.94
C ALA A 19 -17.68 -17.41 -32.43
N PRO A 20 -17.01 -18.22 -31.58
CA PRO A 20 -16.91 -17.88 -30.17
C PRO A 20 -16.22 -16.52 -30.05
N SER A 21 -16.87 -15.54 -29.43
CA SER A 21 -16.25 -14.30 -29.04
C SER A 21 -15.02 -14.62 -28.20
N ALA A 22 -13.84 -14.14 -28.63
CA ALA A 22 -12.64 -14.19 -27.83
C ALA A 22 -13.00 -13.60 -26.47
N GLY A 23 -13.03 -14.45 -25.41
CA GLY A 23 -13.39 -14.05 -24.06
C GLY A 23 -12.47 -12.90 -23.65
N GLN A 24 -13.08 -11.77 -23.26
CA GLN A 24 -12.36 -10.77 -22.48
C GLN A 24 -11.73 -11.52 -21.31
N SER A 25 -10.39 -11.48 -21.21
CA SER A 25 -9.66 -11.98 -20.05
C SER A 25 -10.32 -11.37 -18.82
N ALA A 26 -10.96 -12.21 -17.99
CA ALA A 26 -11.60 -11.72 -16.79
C ALA A 26 -10.50 -11.10 -15.92
N LYS A 27 -10.62 -9.80 -15.62
CA LYS A 27 -9.70 -9.12 -14.70
C LYS A 27 -9.60 -9.95 -13.42
N CYS A 28 -8.37 -10.08 -12.88
CA CYS A 28 -8.12 -10.81 -11.65
C CYS A 28 -8.94 -10.19 -10.51
N ASN A 29 -9.92 -10.89 -9.99
CA ASN A 29 -10.76 -10.43 -8.88
C ASN A 29 -9.99 -10.50 -7.54
N ALA A 30 -10.61 -10.10 -6.43
CA ALA A 30 -9.97 -10.06 -5.12
C ALA A 30 -9.40 -11.43 -4.70
N GLU A 31 -10.13 -12.53 -4.93
CA GLU A 31 -9.67 -13.89 -4.59
C GLU A 31 -8.44 -14.30 -5.40
N CYS A 32 -8.45 -13.94 -6.69
CA CYS A 32 -7.31 -14.14 -7.59
C CYS A 32 -6.08 -13.35 -7.09
N LEU A 33 -6.23 -12.06 -6.74
CA LEU A 33 -5.15 -11.24 -6.21
C LEU A 33 -4.63 -11.78 -4.87
N GLU A 34 -5.51 -12.17 -3.96
CA GLU A 34 -5.13 -12.75 -2.66
C GLU A 34 -4.41 -14.10 -2.83
N ARG A 35 -4.77 -14.90 -3.83
CA ARG A 35 -4.04 -16.14 -4.18
C ARG A 35 -2.64 -15.79 -4.68
N ILE A 36 -2.51 -14.83 -5.60
CA ILE A 36 -1.22 -14.36 -6.11
C ILE A 36 -0.33 -13.82 -4.98
N ALA A 37 -0.90 -13.10 -4.01
CA ALA A 37 -0.17 -12.64 -2.84
C ALA A 37 0.41 -13.80 -2.02
N ARG A 38 -0.35 -14.89 -1.83
CA ARG A 38 0.12 -16.10 -1.14
C ARG A 38 1.25 -16.79 -1.93
N GLU A 39 1.10 -16.92 -3.24
CA GLU A 39 2.09 -17.50 -4.15
C GLU A 39 3.38 -16.67 -4.15
N TYR A 40 3.26 -15.33 -4.22
CA TYR A 40 4.40 -14.42 -4.13
C TYR A 40 5.16 -14.59 -2.80
N ARG A 41 4.44 -14.65 -1.66
CA ARG A 41 5.05 -14.87 -0.34
C ARG A 41 5.71 -16.24 -0.21
N ALA A 42 5.18 -17.27 -0.84
CA ALA A 42 5.83 -18.58 -0.91
C ALA A 42 7.10 -18.52 -1.78
N ALA A 43 7.04 -17.80 -2.91
CA ALA A 43 8.13 -17.66 -3.86
C ALA A 43 9.36 -16.95 -3.27
N TYR A 44 9.19 -15.76 -2.64
CA TYR A 44 10.33 -15.05 -2.08
C TYR A 44 10.94 -15.76 -0.86
N ARG A 45 10.15 -16.47 -0.03
CA ARG A 45 10.67 -17.27 1.09
C ARG A 45 11.43 -18.51 0.64
N ALA A 46 11.09 -19.05 -0.52
CA ALA A 46 11.78 -20.20 -1.10
C ALA A 46 12.90 -19.79 -2.08
N HIS A 47 13.04 -18.49 -2.38
CA HIS A 47 13.92 -17.96 -3.42
C HIS A 47 13.71 -18.62 -4.78
N ASP A 48 12.43 -18.97 -5.09
CA ASP A 48 12.04 -19.63 -6.34
C ASP A 48 10.92 -18.85 -7.06
N THR A 49 11.30 -18.16 -8.12
CA THR A 49 10.36 -17.37 -8.94
C THR A 49 9.29 -18.22 -9.65
N LYS A 50 9.47 -19.53 -9.75
CA LYS A 50 8.50 -20.44 -10.40
C LYS A 50 7.23 -20.65 -9.55
N LEU A 51 7.28 -20.29 -8.26
CA LEU A 51 6.16 -20.46 -7.33
C LEU A 51 5.11 -19.34 -7.44
N ALA A 52 5.36 -18.29 -8.23
CA ALA A 52 4.40 -17.21 -8.45
C ALA A 52 4.31 -16.84 -9.94
N PRO A 53 3.19 -16.26 -10.39
CA PRO A 53 2.94 -15.99 -11.80
C PRO A 53 3.60 -14.67 -12.25
N PHE A 54 4.92 -14.63 -12.36
CA PHE A 54 5.63 -13.45 -12.86
C PHE A 54 5.49 -13.28 -14.35
N ALA A 55 5.47 -12.03 -14.82
CA ALA A 55 5.63 -11.67 -16.22
C ALA A 55 7.07 -11.95 -16.68
N SER A 56 7.30 -11.94 -17.99
CA SER A 56 8.64 -12.13 -18.56
C SER A 56 9.60 -10.97 -18.23
N SER A 57 9.06 -9.81 -17.91
CA SER A 57 9.79 -8.64 -17.40
C SER A 57 9.06 -8.13 -16.17
N VAL A 58 9.80 -7.96 -15.09
CA VAL A 58 9.29 -7.43 -13.81
C VAL A 58 10.07 -6.18 -13.49
N ARG A 59 9.37 -5.07 -13.27
CA ARG A 59 9.99 -3.87 -12.72
C ARG A 59 10.07 -4.00 -11.20
N TYR A 60 11.27 -3.96 -10.66
CA TYR A 60 11.51 -4.17 -9.23
C TYR A 60 12.21 -3.00 -8.57
N THR A 61 11.73 -2.62 -7.39
CA THR A 61 12.41 -1.62 -6.55
C THR A 61 12.45 -2.08 -5.11
N GLU A 62 13.54 -1.74 -4.42
CA GLU A 62 13.65 -1.83 -2.97
C GLU A 62 14.08 -0.48 -2.40
N ASN A 63 13.31 0.04 -1.43
CA ASN A 63 13.53 1.36 -0.83
C ASN A 63 13.71 2.46 -1.89
N ASN A 64 12.86 2.42 -2.93
CA ASN A 64 12.87 3.34 -4.07
C ASN A 64 14.17 3.31 -4.92
N VAL A 65 14.97 2.26 -4.82
CA VAL A 65 16.07 1.98 -5.74
C VAL A 65 15.62 0.91 -6.73
N GLU A 66 15.64 1.23 -8.03
CA GLU A 66 15.34 0.27 -9.09
C GLU A 66 16.52 -0.66 -9.28
N MET A 67 16.27 -1.97 -9.31
CA MET A 67 17.28 -3.00 -9.42
C MET A 67 16.78 -4.20 -10.24
N PRO A 68 17.66 -5.10 -10.67
CA PRO A 68 17.25 -6.36 -11.32
C PRO A 68 16.30 -7.17 -10.42
N PHE A 69 15.43 -7.96 -11.04
CA PHE A 69 14.57 -8.91 -10.35
C PHE A 69 14.98 -10.35 -10.73
N PRO A 70 15.15 -11.27 -9.77
CA PRO A 70 15.14 -11.09 -8.32
C PRO A 70 16.47 -10.55 -7.78
N ASP A 71 16.41 -9.77 -6.67
CA ASP A 71 17.60 -9.23 -5.97
C ASP A 71 17.17 -8.72 -4.56
N GLY A 72 18.12 -8.27 -3.74
CA GLY A 72 17.89 -7.59 -2.46
C GLY A 72 17.14 -8.45 -1.44
N THR A 73 16.05 -7.93 -0.89
CA THR A 73 15.22 -8.64 0.10
C THR A 73 14.69 -9.96 -0.44
N TRP A 74 14.44 -10.07 -1.74
CA TRP A 74 14.03 -11.32 -2.37
C TRP A 74 15.03 -12.46 -2.10
N ASP A 75 16.33 -12.18 -2.20
CA ASP A 75 17.37 -13.19 -2.03
C ASP A 75 17.80 -13.41 -0.56
N THR A 76 17.35 -12.54 0.35
CA THR A 76 17.86 -12.52 1.72
C THR A 76 16.83 -12.86 2.79
N VAL A 77 15.53 -12.86 2.48
CA VAL A 77 14.48 -13.25 3.44
C VAL A 77 14.54 -14.73 3.75
N THR A 78 14.71 -15.06 5.03
CA THR A 78 14.77 -16.45 5.52
C THR A 78 13.50 -16.88 6.27
N ALA A 79 12.73 -15.93 6.80
CA ALA A 79 11.49 -16.20 7.52
C ALA A 79 10.52 -15.00 7.50
N GLU A 80 9.26 -15.30 7.73
CA GLU A 80 8.16 -14.35 7.88
C GLU A 80 7.38 -14.70 9.16
N PRO A 81 7.83 -14.23 10.33
CA PRO A 81 7.33 -14.73 11.63
C PRO A 81 5.96 -14.20 12.02
N GLY A 82 5.55 -13.01 11.55
CA GLY A 82 4.26 -12.40 11.88
C GLY A 82 3.16 -12.74 10.87
N PRO A 83 1.87 -12.57 11.26
CA PRO A 83 0.77 -12.68 10.30
C PRO A 83 0.80 -11.48 9.35
N PRO A 84 0.78 -11.69 8.02
CA PRO A 84 0.75 -10.60 7.07
C PRO A 84 -0.65 -9.95 7.02
N LEU A 85 -0.68 -8.64 6.78
CA LEU A 85 -1.85 -7.97 6.26
C LEU A 85 -1.77 -7.99 4.74
N VAL A 86 -2.77 -8.57 4.08
CA VAL A 86 -2.87 -8.60 2.61
C VAL A 86 -4.10 -7.81 2.20
N LEU A 87 -3.90 -6.79 1.38
CA LEU A 87 -4.94 -5.93 0.81
C LEU A 87 -4.96 -6.09 -0.71
N SER A 88 -6.14 -6.04 -1.32
CA SER A 88 -6.30 -6.26 -2.76
C SER A 88 -7.23 -5.23 -3.39
N ASP A 89 -6.82 -4.71 -4.54
CA ASP A 89 -7.60 -3.76 -5.35
C ASP A 89 -7.82 -4.30 -6.77
N PRO A 90 -8.94 -4.98 -7.02
CA PRO A 90 -9.24 -5.51 -8.35
C PRO A 90 -9.43 -4.44 -9.42
N THR A 91 -9.70 -3.20 -9.03
CA THR A 91 -9.89 -2.08 -9.97
C THR A 91 -8.58 -1.71 -10.65
N THR A 92 -7.48 -1.70 -9.88
CA THR A 92 -6.14 -1.32 -10.35
C THR A 92 -5.22 -2.51 -10.57
N GLY A 93 -5.58 -3.72 -10.11
CA GLY A 93 -4.69 -4.89 -10.11
C GLY A 93 -3.60 -4.84 -9.05
N ASN A 94 -3.67 -3.90 -8.10
CA ASN A 94 -2.67 -3.77 -7.06
C ASN A 94 -2.97 -4.67 -5.84
N ILE A 95 -1.88 -5.12 -5.23
CA ILE A 95 -1.87 -5.84 -3.95
C ILE A 95 -0.90 -5.10 -3.03
N SER A 96 -1.25 -4.93 -1.76
CA SER A 96 -0.29 -4.51 -0.73
C SER A 96 -0.19 -5.54 0.37
N ILE A 97 1.03 -5.80 0.83
CA ILE A 97 1.34 -6.75 1.90
C ILE A 97 2.18 -6.02 2.94
N PHE A 98 1.76 -6.07 4.21
CA PHE A 98 2.54 -5.57 5.34
C PHE A 98 2.86 -6.74 6.25
N THR A 99 4.15 -6.97 6.51
CA THR A 99 4.60 -8.16 7.24
C THR A 99 5.89 -7.90 8.00
N SER A 100 6.23 -8.81 8.91
CA SER A 100 7.56 -8.87 9.51
C SER A 100 8.41 -9.94 8.83
N VAL A 101 9.70 -9.69 8.71
CA VAL A 101 10.65 -10.59 8.05
C VAL A 101 11.93 -10.79 8.86
N MET A 102 12.62 -11.88 8.58
CA MET A 102 14.02 -12.07 8.93
C MET A 102 14.84 -12.10 7.64
N GLN A 103 15.91 -11.34 7.60
CA GLN A 103 16.95 -11.45 6.59
C GLN A 103 18.16 -12.08 7.28
N ASP A 104 18.29 -13.40 7.17
CA ASP A 104 19.21 -14.17 8.00
C ASP A 104 18.94 -13.88 9.50
N GLU A 105 19.84 -13.22 10.22
CA GLU A 105 19.66 -12.83 11.63
C GLU A 105 19.11 -11.40 11.83
N ILE A 106 18.86 -10.66 10.75
CA ILE A 106 18.42 -9.26 10.82
C ILE A 106 16.91 -9.18 10.77
N PRO A 107 16.26 -8.75 11.87
CA PRO A 107 14.83 -8.53 11.87
C PRO A 107 14.45 -7.26 11.09
N GLY A 108 13.31 -7.30 10.42
CA GLY A 108 12.78 -6.17 9.66
C GLY A 108 11.28 -6.20 9.50
N PHE A 109 10.74 -5.10 9.00
CA PHE A 109 9.36 -4.95 8.55
C PHE A 109 9.37 -4.66 7.06
N LEU A 110 8.55 -5.38 6.33
CA LEU A 110 8.45 -5.29 4.88
C LEU A 110 7.03 -4.90 4.47
N ALA A 111 6.91 -3.82 3.72
CA ALA A 111 5.72 -3.55 2.93
C ALA A 111 6.02 -3.81 1.46
N VAL A 112 5.10 -4.50 0.80
CA VAL A 112 5.18 -4.87 -0.62
C VAL A 112 4.01 -4.27 -1.36
N ARG A 113 4.24 -3.69 -2.53
CA ARG A 113 3.22 -3.49 -3.53
C ARG A 113 3.53 -4.38 -4.74
N LEU A 114 2.54 -5.13 -5.18
CA LEU A 114 2.56 -5.84 -6.46
C LEU A 114 1.55 -5.20 -7.40
N HIS A 115 1.87 -5.17 -8.69
CA HIS A 115 0.88 -4.98 -9.74
C HIS A 115 0.72 -6.27 -10.53
N VAL A 116 -0.54 -6.63 -10.78
CA VAL A 116 -0.94 -7.80 -11.57
C VAL A 116 -1.58 -7.27 -12.83
N ASN A 117 -0.97 -7.58 -13.97
CA ASN A 117 -1.42 -7.13 -15.28
C ASN A 117 -2.67 -7.88 -15.78
N ALA A 118 -3.16 -7.52 -16.97
CA ALA A 118 -4.37 -8.10 -17.56
C ALA A 118 -4.24 -9.62 -17.84
N GLU A 119 -3.04 -10.14 -17.97
CA GLU A 119 -2.75 -11.57 -18.17
C GLU A 119 -2.68 -12.34 -16.84
N GLY A 120 -2.92 -11.66 -15.69
CA GLY A 120 -2.83 -12.27 -14.37
C GLY A 120 -1.39 -12.54 -13.93
N LYS A 121 -0.42 -11.77 -14.44
CA LYS A 121 1.00 -11.88 -14.12
C LYS A 121 1.48 -10.69 -13.31
N ILE A 122 2.39 -10.94 -12.36
CA ILE A 122 3.07 -9.90 -11.61
C ILE A 122 4.09 -9.25 -12.53
N ASP A 123 3.92 -7.96 -12.84
CA ASP A 123 4.83 -7.18 -13.68
C ASP A 123 5.51 -6.02 -12.94
N GLU A 124 5.03 -5.67 -11.73
CA GLU A 124 5.69 -4.71 -10.85
C GLU A 124 5.79 -5.23 -9.42
N VAL A 125 6.94 -5.02 -8.81
CA VAL A 125 7.23 -5.33 -7.41
C VAL A 125 7.92 -4.14 -6.77
N GLU A 126 7.36 -3.62 -5.68
CA GLU A 126 7.93 -2.56 -4.87
C GLU A 126 8.05 -3.03 -3.43
N HIS A 127 9.26 -3.01 -2.90
CA HIS A 127 9.58 -3.32 -1.51
C HIS A 127 9.93 -2.04 -0.75
N ILE A 128 9.34 -1.87 0.40
CA ILE A 128 9.77 -0.91 1.43
C ILE A 128 10.19 -1.73 2.64
N LEU A 129 11.50 -1.81 2.85
CA LEU A 129 12.11 -2.59 3.92
C LEU A 129 12.64 -1.67 5.01
N SER A 130 12.20 -1.90 6.24
CA SER A 130 12.70 -1.24 7.44
C SER A 130 13.44 -2.24 8.33
N THR A 131 14.69 -1.92 8.62
CA THR A 131 15.52 -2.66 9.57
C THR A 131 16.11 -1.68 10.60
N ARG A 132 16.76 -2.19 11.65
CA ARG A 132 17.46 -1.31 12.62
C ARG A 132 18.67 -0.59 12.03
N ARG A 133 19.10 -0.95 10.83
CA ARG A 133 20.17 -0.23 10.14
C ARG A 133 19.70 1.17 9.79
N SER A 134 20.51 2.15 10.09
CA SER A 134 20.27 3.54 9.76
C SER A 134 21.57 4.15 9.26
N LEU A 135 21.43 5.06 8.28
CA LEU A 135 22.57 5.84 7.78
C LEU A 135 22.89 7.02 8.71
N SER A 136 21.97 7.36 9.61
CA SER A 136 22.11 8.46 10.57
C SER A 136 21.72 8.02 11.98
N SER A 137 21.97 8.88 12.96
CA SER A 137 21.65 8.69 14.38
C SER A 137 20.49 9.63 14.75
N PRO A 138 19.47 9.19 15.46
CA PRO A 138 19.24 7.83 15.97
C PRO A 138 18.79 6.85 14.89
N PRO A 139 19.07 5.53 15.07
CA PRO A 139 18.58 4.50 14.14
C PRO A 139 17.06 4.51 14.05
N THR A 140 16.53 4.10 12.91
CA THR A 140 15.08 3.88 12.73
C THR A 140 14.58 2.92 13.81
N PRO A 141 13.61 3.33 14.63
CA PRO A 141 13.02 2.43 15.62
C PRO A 141 12.17 1.37 14.93
N ILE A 142 12.32 0.11 15.35
CA ILE A 142 11.47 -0.99 14.92
C ILE A 142 10.99 -1.79 16.13
N GLY A 143 9.79 -2.36 16.01
CA GLY A 143 9.17 -3.23 17.00
C GLY A 143 9.77 -4.64 17.04
N ASN A 144 9.21 -5.49 17.90
CA ASN A 144 9.52 -6.90 17.95
C ASN A 144 8.77 -7.64 16.85
N ILE A 145 9.49 -8.26 15.90
CA ILE A 145 8.91 -8.99 14.77
C ILE A 145 8.06 -10.18 15.19
N GLN A 146 8.32 -10.79 16.34
CA GLN A 146 7.54 -11.94 16.86
C GLN A 146 6.21 -11.49 17.48
N GLU A 147 6.15 -10.25 17.96
CA GLU A 147 4.96 -9.65 18.57
C GLU A 147 4.10 -8.87 17.57
N TYR A 148 4.54 -8.79 16.32
CA TYR A 148 3.83 -8.05 15.29
C TYR A 148 2.43 -8.59 15.07
N ARG A 149 1.44 -7.73 15.31
CA ARG A 149 0.02 -8.01 15.09
C ARG A 149 -0.64 -6.74 14.57
N HIS A 150 -1.54 -6.91 13.64
CA HIS A 150 -2.41 -5.82 13.18
C HIS A 150 -3.58 -5.62 14.13
N ASP A 151 -4.07 -4.39 14.21
CA ASP A 151 -5.35 -4.16 14.86
C ASP A 151 -6.44 -4.97 14.13
N PRO A 152 -7.24 -5.78 14.84
CA PRO A 152 -8.28 -6.60 14.22
C PRO A 152 -9.27 -5.81 13.35
N VAL A 153 -9.51 -4.54 13.68
CA VAL A 153 -10.42 -3.65 12.94
C VAL A 153 -10.04 -3.54 11.46
N ILE A 154 -8.76 -3.67 11.10
CA ILE A 154 -8.31 -3.52 9.72
C ILE A 154 -8.86 -4.61 8.79
N ASN A 155 -9.19 -5.78 9.34
CA ASN A 155 -9.75 -6.91 8.62
C ASN A 155 -11.30 -6.92 8.58
N GLU A 156 -11.95 -6.04 9.33
CA GLU A 156 -13.41 -5.93 9.31
C GLU A 156 -13.90 -5.52 7.92
N THR A 157 -14.98 -6.18 7.50
CA THR A 157 -15.64 -5.91 6.21
C THR A 157 -17.07 -5.44 6.52
N PRO A 158 -17.39 -4.16 6.33
CA PRO A 158 -18.75 -3.66 6.53
C PRO A 158 -19.71 -4.20 5.47
N SER A 159 -21.01 -4.09 5.74
CA SER A 159 -22.02 -4.41 4.74
C SER A 159 -21.86 -3.52 3.50
N ALA A 160 -22.35 -3.97 2.35
CA ALA A 160 -22.21 -3.18 1.12
C ALA A 160 -22.90 -1.81 1.22
N ALA A 161 -23.95 -1.68 2.03
CA ALA A 161 -24.67 -0.43 2.25
C ALA A 161 -23.89 0.58 3.11
N ASP A 162 -22.98 0.11 3.95
CA ASP A 162 -22.21 0.92 4.91
C ASP A 162 -20.81 1.28 4.37
N ARG A 163 -20.50 0.90 3.12
CA ARG A 163 -19.19 1.18 2.51
C ARG A 163 -19.10 2.61 2.00
N ALA A 164 -18.02 3.28 2.39
CA ALA A 164 -17.61 4.51 1.74
C ALA A 164 -17.12 4.23 0.30
N SER A 165 -17.23 5.22 -0.57
CA SER A 165 -16.72 5.10 -1.94
C SER A 165 -15.19 5.12 -1.97
N ARG A 166 -14.62 4.69 -3.08
CA ARG A 166 -13.18 4.72 -3.34
C ARG A 166 -12.58 6.13 -3.15
N GLU A 167 -13.29 7.14 -3.66
CA GLU A 167 -12.88 8.55 -3.57
C GLU A 167 -12.91 9.05 -2.12
N GLN A 168 -13.90 8.64 -1.34
CA GLN A 168 -13.99 8.98 0.09
C GLN A 168 -12.86 8.35 0.89
N LEU A 169 -12.54 7.07 0.64
CA LEU A 169 -11.41 6.39 1.30
C LEU A 169 -10.08 7.05 0.97
N ALA A 170 -9.86 7.40 -0.31
CA ALA A 170 -8.68 8.15 -0.73
C ALA A 170 -8.62 9.55 -0.11
N ALA A 171 -9.77 10.21 0.06
CA ALA A 171 -9.85 11.52 0.71
C ALA A 171 -9.44 11.44 2.18
N HIS A 172 -9.87 10.42 2.94
CA HIS A 172 -9.45 10.22 4.33
C HIS A 172 -7.93 10.04 4.45
N ALA A 173 -7.32 9.22 3.58
CA ALA A 173 -5.88 9.03 3.55
C ALA A 173 -5.13 10.33 3.21
N ASN A 174 -5.62 11.11 2.23
CA ASN A 174 -5.06 12.43 1.92
C ASN A 174 -5.21 13.40 3.08
N GLY A 175 -6.36 13.41 3.76
CA GLY A 175 -6.61 14.25 4.94
C GLY A 175 -5.65 13.94 6.09
N TYR A 176 -5.32 12.66 6.30
CA TYR A 176 -4.28 12.26 7.25
C TYR A 176 -2.92 12.89 6.90
N PHE A 177 -2.50 12.78 5.65
CA PHE A 177 -1.22 13.36 5.20
C PHE A 177 -1.21 14.89 5.23
N ASP A 178 -2.33 15.56 4.93
CA ASP A 178 -2.47 17.01 5.06
C ASP A 178 -2.37 17.45 6.52
N THR A 179 -3.00 16.71 7.44
CA THR A 179 -2.89 16.92 8.87
C THR A 179 -1.44 16.74 9.35
N LEU A 180 -0.76 15.70 8.87
CA LEU A 180 0.64 15.43 9.22
C LEU A 180 1.59 16.52 8.70
N GLN A 181 1.38 17.00 7.48
CA GLN A 181 2.23 18.02 6.86
C GLN A 181 2.13 19.38 7.57
N LEU A 182 0.93 19.82 7.92
CA LEU A 182 0.70 21.12 8.55
C LEU A 182 0.90 21.07 10.04
N ASN A 183 0.43 20.02 10.68
CA ASN A 183 0.53 19.66 12.08
C ASN A 183 0.52 20.84 13.09
N ASP A 184 -0.48 21.71 12.95
CA ASP A 184 -0.71 22.88 13.80
C ASP A 184 -1.76 22.66 14.89
N GLY A 185 -2.23 21.41 15.04
CA GLY A 185 -3.27 21.00 15.97
C GLY A 185 -4.64 20.80 15.33
N GLU A 186 -4.82 21.19 14.07
CA GLU A 186 -6.07 20.98 13.33
C GLU A 186 -6.02 19.67 12.53
N ILE A 187 -7.08 18.86 12.62
CA ILE A 187 -7.28 17.67 11.80
C ILE A 187 -8.03 18.09 10.54
N ARG A 188 -7.49 17.71 9.36
CA ARG A 188 -7.95 18.18 8.05
C ARG A 188 -8.39 17.02 7.16
N GLY A 189 -9.57 17.17 6.55
CA GLY A 189 -10.08 16.25 5.53
C GLY A 189 -10.32 14.81 5.99
N THR A 190 -10.23 14.55 7.31
CA THR A 190 -10.47 13.26 7.93
C THR A 190 -10.91 13.42 9.38
N CYS A 191 -11.17 12.31 10.07
CA CYS A 191 -11.35 12.22 11.52
C CYS A 191 -10.75 10.91 12.03
N PHE A 192 -10.64 10.77 13.33
CA PHE A 192 -10.12 9.56 13.96
C PHE A 192 -11.13 9.00 14.96
N HIS A 193 -11.27 7.68 15.00
CA HIS A 193 -11.93 7.02 16.12
C HIS A 193 -11.15 7.28 17.41
N ASP A 194 -11.83 7.36 18.55
CA ASP A 194 -11.17 7.53 19.85
C ASP A 194 -10.24 6.37 20.21
N SER A 195 -10.54 5.17 19.68
CA SER A 195 -9.71 3.96 19.80
C SER A 195 -8.73 3.76 18.66
N ALA A 196 -8.56 4.74 17.76
CA ALA A 196 -7.72 4.59 16.61
C ALA A 196 -6.27 4.23 16.98
N THR A 197 -5.72 3.25 16.28
CA THR A 197 -4.34 2.78 16.48
C THR A 197 -3.48 3.05 15.26
N ARG A 198 -2.17 3.17 15.46
CA ARG A 198 -1.19 3.24 14.40
C ARG A 198 -0.04 2.29 14.70
N ILE A 199 0.30 1.46 13.73
CA ILE A 199 1.45 0.57 13.80
C ILE A 199 2.46 1.04 12.78
N GLU A 200 3.64 1.43 13.25
CA GLU A 200 4.76 1.91 12.42
C GLU A 200 5.97 0.99 12.64
N ASN A 201 6.42 0.30 11.59
CA ASN A 201 7.53 -0.66 11.71
C ASN A 201 7.38 -1.59 12.94
N GLY A 202 6.16 -2.09 13.18
CA GLY A 202 5.84 -2.96 14.30
C GLY A 202 5.67 -2.29 15.66
N LEU A 203 5.86 -0.99 15.78
CA LEU A 203 5.61 -0.22 17.01
C LEU A 203 4.15 0.23 17.05
N LEU A 204 3.46 -0.07 18.15
CA LEU A 204 2.07 0.32 18.36
C LEU A 204 1.98 1.69 19.03
N PHE A 205 1.29 2.60 18.37
CA PHE A 205 0.89 3.91 18.90
C PHE A 205 -0.60 3.93 19.14
N LYS A 206 -0.98 4.41 20.31
CA LYS A 206 -2.37 4.71 20.70
C LYS A 206 -2.53 6.23 20.75
N ASP A 207 -3.76 6.70 20.80
CA ASP A 207 -4.07 8.13 20.92
C ASP A 207 -3.48 8.98 19.78
N ILE A 208 -3.48 8.45 18.54
CA ILE A 208 -2.91 9.15 17.38
C ILE A 208 -3.59 10.51 17.13
N LYS A 209 -4.90 10.60 17.39
CA LYS A 209 -5.67 11.86 17.33
C LYS A 209 -5.03 12.93 18.21
N ARG A 210 -4.76 12.61 19.48
CA ARG A 210 -4.11 13.54 20.42
C ARG A 210 -2.74 14.00 19.96
N GLY A 211 -1.96 13.10 19.32
CA GLY A 211 -0.65 13.45 18.74
C GLY A 211 -0.77 14.55 17.69
N PHE A 212 -1.79 14.50 16.85
CA PHE A 212 -2.09 15.53 15.85
C PHE A 212 -2.63 16.81 16.50
N GLU A 213 -3.60 16.73 17.39
CA GLU A 213 -4.20 17.87 18.10
C GLU A 213 -3.18 18.66 18.92
N ARG A 214 -2.14 17.99 19.42
CA ARG A 214 -1.02 18.64 20.13
C ARG A 214 0.01 19.29 19.21
N GLY A 215 -0.04 19.03 17.89
CA GLY A 215 0.97 19.52 16.96
C GLY A 215 2.35 18.85 17.16
N GLY A 216 2.35 17.57 17.57
CA GLY A 216 3.57 16.82 17.93
C GLY A 216 4.52 16.52 16.76
N TYR A 217 4.05 16.73 15.52
CA TYR A 217 4.81 16.41 14.29
C TYR A 217 5.19 17.65 13.49
N ARG A 218 5.30 18.83 14.09
CA ARG A 218 5.64 20.12 13.44
C ARG A 218 6.99 20.12 12.73
N PHE A 219 7.87 19.21 13.10
CA PHE A 219 9.15 19.03 12.42
C PHE A 219 9.03 18.48 10.98
N ASN A 220 7.87 17.96 10.60
CA ASN A 220 7.58 17.60 9.21
C ASN A 220 7.39 18.88 8.38
N ASN A 221 8.12 19.01 7.28
CA ASN A 221 7.99 20.21 6.44
C ASN A 221 7.26 19.95 5.13
N ARG A 222 7.10 18.69 4.73
CA ARG A 222 6.39 18.30 3.52
C ARG A 222 6.02 16.82 3.58
N VAL A 223 4.85 16.48 3.03
CA VAL A 223 4.45 15.10 2.75
C VAL A 223 4.13 14.99 1.26
N ARG A 224 4.99 14.29 0.52
CA ARG A 224 4.78 13.95 -0.89
C ARG A 224 4.15 12.58 -0.95
N ARG A 225 2.97 12.45 -1.58
CA ARG A 225 2.20 11.19 -1.51
C ARG A 225 1.38 10.93 -2.77
N GLU A 226 1.04 9.67 -2.93
CA GLU A 226 0.12 9.16 -3.93
C GLU A 226 -0.72 8.04 -3.30
N ILE A 227 -2.03 8.05 -3.49
CA ILE A 227 -2.90 6.92 -3.09
C ILE A 227 -2.86 5.91 -4.23
N ILE A 228 -2.21 4.77 -3.98
CA ILE A 228 -1.85 3.79 -5.00
C ILE A 228 -2.87 2.66 -5.17
N MET A 229 -3.67 2.40 -4.14
CA MET A 229 -4.76 1.41 -4.21
C MET A 229 -5.81 1.64 -3.13
N VAL A 230 -6.99 1.04 -3.34
CA VAL A 230 -8.09 1.02 -2.38
C VAL A 230 -8.71 -0.37 -2.32
N ASP A 231 -8.63 -1.03 -1.17
CA ASP A 231 -9.40 -2.23 -0.88
C ASP A 231 -10.81 -1.80 -0.41
N GLU A 232 -11.74 -1.69 -1.36
CA GLU A 232 -13.11 -1.24 -1.09
C GLU A 232 -13.87 -2.23 -0.20
N LYS A 233 -13.54 -3.52 -0.24
CA LYS A 233 -14.17 -4.55 0.59
C LYS A 233 -13.82 -4.36 2.06
N ARG A 234 -12.54 -4.12 2.37
CA ARG A 234 -12.06 -3.89 3.73
C ARG A 234 -12.07 -2.41 4.13
N GLN A 235 -12.43 -1.51 3.22
CA GLN A 235 -12.44 -0.05 3.45
C GLN A 235 -11.05 0.46 3.88
N VAL A 236 -10.02 0.10 3.12
CA VAL A 236 -8.63 0.48 3.35
C VAL A 236 -8.06 1.16 2.12
N ALA A 237 -7.55 2.38 2.27
CA ALA A 237 -6.73 3.04 1.28
C ALA A 237 -5.24 2.82 1.59
N VAL A 238 -4.39 2.71 0.56
CA VAL A 238 -2.94 2.60 0.73
C VAL A 238 -2.26 3.75 -0.02
N GLY A 239 -1.41 4.48 0.71
CA GLY A 239 -0.57 5.54 0.19
C GLY A 239 0.89 5.11 0.08
N ARG A 240 1.56 5.64 -0.94
CA ARG A 240 3.02 5.69 -1.10
C ARG A 240 3.46 7.11 -0.85
N GLY A 241 4.57 7.33 -0.20
CA GLY A 241 5.04 8.69 -0.04
C GLY A 241 6.38 8.87 0.63
N PHE A 242 6.71 10.15 0.79
CA PHE A 242 7.85 10.61 1.56
C PHE A 242 7.41 11.68 2.54
N ILE A 243 7.88 11.57 3.76
CA ILE A 243 7.76 12.61 4.79
C ILE A 243 9.13 13.27 4.91
N ASP A 244 9.24 14.53 4.51
CA ASP A 244 10.49 15.26 4.47
C ASP A 244 10.72 16.06 5.75
N HIS A 245 11.92 15.97 6.31
CA HIS A 245 12.40 16.70 7.49
C HIS A 245 13.62 17.55 7.09
N LYS A 246 13.51 18.86 7.21
CA LYS A 246 14.64 19.76 6.91
C LYS A 246 15.71 19.80 8.00
N GLY A 247 15.42 19.34 9.20
CA GLY A 247 16.30 19.44 10.35
C GLY A 247 16.49 20.88 10.86
N VAL A 248 15.53 21.78 10.61
CA VAL A 248 15.64 23.20 10.97
C VAL A 248 14.75 23.63 12.14
N LEU A 249 13.78 22.81 12.54
CA LEU A 249 12.91 23.08 13.68
C LEU A 249 13.35 22.23 14.87
N ASN A 250 14.28 22.74 15.66
CA ASN A 250 14.83 21.99 16.79
C ASN A 250 13.93 22.06 18.02
N GLU A 251 13.34 23.23 18.30
CA GLU A 251 12.48 23.50 19.45
C GLU A 251 11.19 24.15 18.97
N TYR A 252 10.05 23.73 19.55
CA TYR A 252 8.74 24.28 19.22
C TYR A 252 7.76 24.07 20.38
N MET A 253 6.70 24.89 20.39
CA MET A 253 5.62 24.76 21.37
C MET A 253 4.53 23.86 20.82
N LEU A 254 4.06 22.94 21.63
CA LEU A 254 2.82 22.21 21.40
C LEU A 254 1.62 23.12 21.60
N THR A 255 0.44 22.71 21.15
CA THR A 255 -0.80 23.49 21.27
C THR A 255 -1.24 23.68 22.75
N ASP A 256 -0.80 22.80 23.64
CA ASP A 256 -1.04 22.89 25.09
C ASP A 256 0.00 23.75 25.84
N GLY A 257 0.91 24.41 25.14
CA GLY A 257 1.96 25.24 25.71
C GLY A 257 3.18 24.48 26.23
N THR A 258 3.25 23.16 26.01
CA THR A 258 4.43 22.35 26.38
C THR A 258 5.54 22.54 25.35
N GLU A 259 6.78 22.71 25.79
CA GLU A 259 7.95 22.71 24.92
C GLU A 259 8.22 21.29 24.40
N ALA A 260 8.53 21.21 23.11
CA ALA A 260 8.92 19.99 22.43
C ALA A 260 10.21 20.22 21.62
N ARG A 261 10.93 19.14 21.39
CA ARG A 261 12.13 19.13 20.55
C ARG A 261 11.95 18.17 19.39
N SER A 262 12.45 18.55 18.22
CA SER A 262 12.55 17.65 17.10
C SER A 262 13.52 16.50 17.43
N ILE A 263 13.12 15.30 17.09
CA ILE A 263 14.02 14.14 17.11
C ILE A 263 14.97 14.13 15.91
N PHE A 264 14.71 14.97 14.90
CA PHE A 264 15.49 15.08 13.68
C PHE A 264 16.24 16.40 13.64
N GLN A 265 17.56 16.32 13.60
CA GLN A 265 18.45 17.49 13.57
C GLN A 265 19.20 17.63 12.25
N GLU A 266 19.00 16.70 11.34
CA GLU A 266 19.60 16.70 10.00
C GLU A 266 18.53 16.51 8.94
N PRO A 267 18.74 17.03 7.71
CA PRO A 267 17.81 16.81 6.61
C PRO A 267 17.73 15.34 6.22
N GLN A 268 16.52 14.79 6.23
CA GLN A 268 16.23 13.41 5.81
C GLN A 268 14.80 13.27 5.35
N SER A 269 14.46 12.13 4.79
CA SER A 269 13.08 11.74 4.44
C SER A 269 12.75 10.36 5.01
N TRP A 270 11.46 10.13 5.27
CA TRP A 270 10.92 8.79 5.47
C TRP A 270 10.22 8.36 4.19
N GLY A 271 10.73 7.34 3.50
CA GLY A 271 10.04 6.70 2.39
C GLY A 271 9.13 5.59 2.91
N LEU A 272 7.87 5.52 2.46
CA LEU A 272 6.86 4.68 3.08
C LEU A 272 5.83 4.09 2.12
N LEU A 273 5.25 2.96 2.58
CA LEU A 273 3.89 2.53 2.26
C LEU A 273 3.05 2.55 3.53
N GLU A 274 1.84 3.09 3.46
CA GLU A 274 0.96 3.27 4.62
C GLU A 274 -0.49 2.98 4.27
N ALA A 275 -1.14 2.13 5.08
CA ALA A 275 -2.52 1.69 4.93
C ALA A 275 -3.42 2.37 5.97
N PHE A 276 -4.59 2.86 5.54
CA PHE A 276 -5.56 3.59 6.34
C PHE A 276 -6.89 2.88 6.34
N LYS A 277 -7.27 2.29 7.46
CA LYS A 277 -8.59 1.72 7.67
C LYS A 277 -9.59 2.81 8.01
N VAL A 278 -10.64 2.91 7.21
CA VAL A 278 -11.79 3.76 7.52
C VAL A 278 -12.93 2.89 8.05
N LYS A 279 -13.54 3.31 9.15
CA LYS A 279 -14.73 2.72 9.77
C LYS A 279 -15.64 3.85 10.23
N ASP A 280 -16.93 3.75 9.97
CA ASP A 280 -17.94 4.75 10.36
C ASP A 280 -17.53 6.20 9.97
N GLY A 281 -16.90 6.35 8.79
CA GLY A 281 -16.47 7.64 8.26
C GLY A 281 -15.24 8.26 8.93
N CYS A 282 -14.50 7.54 9.78
CA CYS A 282 -13.28 8.00 10.43
C CYS A 282 -12.14 6.98 10.30
N ILE A 283 -10.90 7.41 10.40
CA ILE A 283 -9.74 6.50 10.46
C ILE A 283 -9.76 5.74 11.79
N ALA A 284 -9.76 4.41 11.72
CA ALA A 284 -9.80 3.51 12.88
C ALA A 284 -8.46 2.79 13.11
N ALA A 285 -7.68 2.54 12.06
CA ALA A 285 -6.34 1.98 12.18
C ALA A 285 -5.44 2.45 11.04
N VAL A 286 -4.15 2.56 11.33
CA VAL A 286 -3.09 2.88 10.37
C VAL A 286 -1.98 1.83 10.50
N VAL A 287 -1.46 1.36 9.38
CA VAL A 287 -0.31 0.44 9.33
C VAL A 287 0.71 0.99 8.35
N ALA A 288 1.92 1.27 8.82
CA ALA A 288 2.99 1.82 8.01
C ALA A 288 4.27 1.00 8.11
N THR A 289 4.95 0.87 6.99
CA THR A 289 6.36 0.50 6.93
C THR A 289 7.11 1.62 6.25
N PHE A 290 8.17 2.10 6.90
CA PHE A 290 8.99 3.18 6.38
C PHE A 290 10.47 2.97 6.67
N TYR A 291 11.30 3.48 5.79
CA TYR A 291 12.75 3.49 5.91
C TYR A 291 13.28 4.92 5.87
N GLN A 292 14.45 5.12 6.45
CA GLN A 292 15.15 6.38 6.39
C GLN A 292 15.80 6.56 5.01
N ALA A 293 15.44 7.64 4.33
CA ALA A 293 15.88 7.98 2.99
C ALA A 293 16.72 9.27 2.99
N PRO A 294 17.61 9.44 2.04
CA PRO A 294 18.22 10.74 1.77
C PRO A 294 17.16 11.84 1.61
N TYR A 295 17.45 13.03 2.13
CA TYR A 295 16.53 14.15 2.02
C TYR A 295 16.09 14.39 0.57
N TYR A 296 14.78 14.48 0.37
CA TYR A 296 14.17 14.71 -0.93
C TYR A 296 14.38 13.58 -1.96
N GLN A 297 14.65 12.35 -1.52
CA GLN A 297 14.68 11.18 -2.42
C GLN A 297 13.38 11.12 -3.23
N ARG A 298 13.47 10.73 -4.50
CA ARG A 298 12.30 10.55 -5.38
C ARG A 298 11.90 9.09 -5.51
N SER A 299 10.61 8.86 -5.69
CA SER A 299 10.13 7.55 -6.09
C SER A 299 10.30 7.33 -7.59
N PRO A 300 10.85 6.19 -8.04
CA PRO A 300 10.88 5.85 -9.46
C PRO A 300 9.49 5.56 -10.03
N TRP A 301 8.47 5.38 -9.17
CA TRP A 301 7.10 5.09 -9.56
C TRP A 301 6.28 6.35 -9.87
N THR A 302 6.67 7.50 -9.34
CA THR A 302 5.94 8.75 -9.53
C THR A 302 6.32 9.38 -10.87
N LYS A 303 5.31 9.70 -11.70
CA LYS A 303 5.50 10.40 -12.97
C LYS A 303 5.37 11.91 -12.72
N GLY A 304 6.40 12.67 -13.04
CA GLY A 304 6.39 14.13 -12.95
C GLY A 304 7.05 14.68 -11.66
N PRO A 305 6.97 16.01 -11.43
CA PRO A 305 7.47 16.59 -10.20
C PRO A 305 6.65 16.07 -9.02
N ASP A 306 7.32 15.64 -7.97
CA ASP A 306 6.68 15.23 -6.72
C ASP A 306 5.80 16.37 -6.21
N ARG A 307 4.51 16.14 -6.07
CA ARG A 307 3.53 17.10 -5.56
C ARG A 307 3.39 16.99 -4.06
#